data_03ca4aff330692494dffff3f5e7410d2
#
_entry.id   03ca4aff330692494dffff3f5e7410d2
#
_cell.length_a   1.000
_cell.length_b   1.000
_cell.length_c   1.000
_cell.angle_alpha   90.00
_cell.angle_beta   90.00
_cell.angle_gamma   90.00
#
_symmetry.space_group_name_H-M   'P 1'
#
loop_
_entity.id
_entity.type
_entity.pdbx_description
1 polymer ?
#
loop_
_entity_poly.entity_id
_entity_poly.type
_entity_poly.pdbx_seq_one_letter_code
_entity_poly.pdbx_strand_id
1 'polypeptide(L)'
;MTHPTILDIVLLLATGVTAVYMVWRFWARYGWEKKVYAIYYILGFAVLFVSGVLLIFMGYEILATPFVLTVASLIPFGISVGIVRQYYEKYTKAYIWFATIGLLAIAIGSFGKLDALRKIAVQLFQGIAGLVIFLGPFYVKKYGEGNPAKGFEWVGIGGVLIGLGGIALAFIASEKQLLFFSPEFVFNILAALLLFMALAMAWGFMKDIKN
;
A
#
# COMPACT_ATOMS: atom_id res chain seq x y z
N MET A 1 -7.85 -5.25 -23.86
CA MET A 1 -6.80 -4.33 -23.35
C MET A 1 -7.52 -3.17 -22.68
N THR A 2 -7.52 -3.15 -21.36
CA THR A 2 -8.15 -2.07 -20.59
C THR A 2 -7.12 -0.96 -20.38
N HIS A 3 -6.98 -0.11 -21.41
CA HIS A 3 -6.22 1.12 -21.26
C HIS A 3 -6.97 2.08 -20.34
N PRO A 4 -6.26 2.83 -19.49
CA PRO A 4 -6.86 3.80 -18.62
C PRO A 4 -7.56 4.88 -19.46
N THR A 5 -8.75 5.28 -19.04
CA THR A 5 -9.48 6.41 -19.63
C THR A 5 -8.79 7.73 -19.30
N ILE A 6 -9.18 8.82 -19.95
CA ILE A 6 -8.65 10.16 -19.62
C ILE A 6 -8.89 10.49 -18.14
N LEU A 7 -10.06 10.11 -17.61
CA LEU A 7 -10.37 10.29 -16.19
C LEU A 7 -9.41 9.49 -15.30
N ASP A 8 -9.15 8.21 -15.62
CA ASP A 8 -8.22 7.39 -14.87
C ASP A 8 -6.81 7.99 -14.88
N ILE A 9 -6.35 8.49 -16.02
CA ILE A 9 -5.04 9.16 -16.13
C ILE A 9 -4.96 10.36 -15.19
N VAL A 10 -6.01 11.20 -15.16
CA VAL A 10 -6.05 12.36 -14.26
C VAL A 10 -6.01 11.92 -12.78
N LEU A 11 -6.78 10.89 -12.41
CA LEU A 11 -6.82 10.35 -11.06
C LEU A 11 -5.47 9.71 -10.67
N LEU A 12 -4.85 8.96 -11.56
CA LEU A 12 -3.53 8.36 -11.35
C LEU A 12 -2.42 9.42 -11.24
N LEU A 13 -2.48 10.49 -12.05
CA LEU A 13 -1.57 11.63 -11.91
C LEU A 13 -1.72 12.33 -10.56
N ALA A 14 -2.97 12.58 -10.12
CA ALA A 14 -3.23 13.15 -8.80
C ALA A 14 -2.71 12.25 -7.67
N THR A 15 -2.87 10.92 -7.80
CA THR A 15 -2.28 9.93 -6.90
C THR A 15 -0.75 10.05 -6.88
N GLY A 16 -0.13 10.14 -8.06
CA GLY A 16 1.31 10.28 -8.21
C GLY A 16 1.83 11.57 -7.56
N VAL A 17 1.18 12.70 -7.79
CA VAL A 17 1.53 13.98 -7.14
C VAL A 17 1.43 13.88 -5.62
N THR A 18 0.36 13.25 -5.11
CA THR A 18 0.20 13.02 -3.67
C THR A 18 1.32 12.14 -3.13
N ALA A 19 1.68 11.07 -3.84
CA ALA A 19 2.75 10.17 -3.42
C ALA A 19 4.12 10.86 -3.40
N VAL A 20 4.47 11.64 -4.43
CA VAL A 20 5.71 12.43 -4.48
C VAL A 20 5.76 13.46 -3.35
N TYR A 21 4.63 14.14 -3.09
CA TYR A 21 4.54 15.06 -1.96
C TYR A 21 4.82 14.38 -0.63
N MET A 22 4.28 13.16 -0.42
CA MET A 22 4.54 12.39 0.81
C MET A 22 5.98 11.91 0.90
N VAL A 23 6.59 11.46 -0.20
CA VAL A 23 8.03 11.14 -0.26
C VAL A 23 8.87 12.34 0.17
N TRP A 24 8.58 13.51 -0.37
CA TRP A 24 9.30 14.75 0.01
C TRP A 24 9.12 15.08 1.49
N ARG A 25 7.91 14.98 2.02
CA ARG A 25 7.62 15.27 3.44
C ARG A 25 8.35 14.31 4.39
N PHE A 26 8.34 13.02 4.09
CA PHE A 26 9.06 12.04 4.90
C PHE A 26 10.57 12.13 4.73
N TRP A 27 11.05 12.51 3.55
CA TRP A 27 12.47 12.79 3.34
C TRP A 27 12.94 13.97 4.17
N ALA A 28 12.21 15.07 4.18
CA ALA A 28 12.47 16.22 5.03
C ALA A 28 12.48 15.81 6.52
N ARG A 29 11.45 15.07 6.96
CA ARG A 29 11.40 14.58 8.35
C ARG A 29 12.60 13.68 8.69
N TYR A 30 12.97 12.77 7.80
CA TYR A 30 14.16 11.95 8.00
C TYR A 30 15.44 12.77 8.12
N GLY A 31 15.56 13.84 7.34
CA GLY A 31 16.67 14.77 7.43
C GLY A 31 16.84 15.38 8.82
N TRP A 32 15.74 15.69 9.49
CA TRP A 32 15.72 16.34 10.81
C TRP A 32 15.81 15.34 11.97
N GLU A 33 14.96 14.32 11.97
CA GLU A 33 14.82 13.40 13.10
C GLU A 33 15.72 12.17 13.00
N LYS A 34 16.23 11.83 11.80
CA LYS A 34 17.00 10.61 11.51
C LYS A 34 16.25 9.32 11.91
N LYS A 35 14.91 9.36 11.97
CA LYS A 35 14.09 8.22 12.36
C LYS A 35 13.88 7.26 11.20
N VAL A 36 14.33 6.03 11.37
CA VAL A 36 14.36 5.01 10.31
C VAL A 36 12.95 4.63 9.80
N TYR A 37 11.90 4.79 10.59
CA TYR A 37 10.53 4.52 10.14
C TYR A 37 10.13 5.37 8.91
N ALA A 38 10.68 6.59 8.78
CA ALA A 38 10.40 7.45 7.64
C ALA A 38 10.86 6.84 6.31
N ILE A 39 11.94 6.06 6.32
CA ILE A 39 12.46 5.37 5.12
C ILE A 39 11.44 4.35 4.60
N TYR A 40 10.75 3.64 5.49
CA TYR A 40 9.73 2.67 5.09
C TYR A 40 8.51 3.35 4.46
N TYR A 41 8.10 4.50 4.99
CA TYR A 41 7.05 5.31 4.37
C TYR A 41 7.47 5.85 3.01
N ILE A 42 8.70 6.37 2.89
CA ILE A 42 9.28 6.81 1.61
C ILE A 42 9.22 5.66 0.60
N LEU A 43 9.65 4.45 0.99
CA LEU A 43 9.61 3.28 0.11
C LEU A 43 8.18 2.99 -0.38
N GLY A 44 7.19 2.96 0.53
CA GLY A 44 5.80 2.70 0.17
C GLY A 44 5.24 3.73 -0.81
N PHE A 45 5.44 5.02 -0.54
CA PHE A 45 4.94 6.09 -1.42
C PHE A 45 5.72 6.20 -2.73
N ALA A 46 7.04 5.95 -2.74
CA ALA A 46 7.83 5.92 -3.97
C ALA A 46 7.38 4.79 -4.90
N VAL A 47 7.11 3.60 -4.36
CA VAL A 47 6.57 2.49 -5.14
C VAL A 47 5.15 2.81 -5.63
N LEU A 48 4.31 3.45 -4.81
CA LEU A 48 2.98 3.91 -5.25
C LEU A 48 3.07 4.87 -6.44
N PHE A 49 4.01 5.83 -6.41
CA PHE A 49 4.26 6.74 -7.52
C PHE A 49 4.67 5.98 -8.79
N VAL A 50 5.68 5.12 -8.69
CA VAL A 50 6.17 4.33 -9.83
C VAL A 50 5.06 3.43 -10.39
N SER A 51 4.28 2.78 -9.53
CA SER A 51 3.15 1.94 -9.95
C SER A 51 2.08 2.77 -10.68
N GLY A 52 1.77 3.98 -10.21
CA GLY A 52 0.83 4.88 -10.88
C GLY A 52 1.32 5.28 -12.30
N VAL A 53 2.61 5.59 -12.44
CA VAL A 53 3.22 5.88 -13.73
C VAL A 53 3.14 4.67 -14.68
N LEU A 54 3.47 3.48 -14.19
CA LEU A 54 3.39 2.26 -14.98
C LEU A 54 1.96 1.98 -15.45
N LEU A 55 0.95 2.19 -14.61
CA LEU A 55 -0.45 2.02 -14.98
C LEU A 55 -0.88 2.99 -16.09
N ILE A 56 -0.41 4.23 -16.08
CA ILE A 56 -0.72 5.22 -17.13
C ILE A 56 -0.16 4.78 -18.49
N PHE A 57 1.09 4.31 -18.52
CA PHE A 57 1.77 3.99 -19.78
C PHE A 57 1.51 2.57 -20.29
N MET A 58 1.34 1.60 -19.38
CA MET A 58 1.27 0.18 -19.72
C MET A 58 -0.13 -0.43 -19.51
N GLY A 59 -1.07 0.34 -18.94
CA GLY A 59 -2.42 -0.13 -18.66
C GLY A 59 -2.51 -1.06 -17.44
N TYR A 60 -3.73 -1.48 -17.12
CA TYR A 60 -4.01 -2.24 -15.90
C TYR A 60 -3.50 -3.70 -15.95
N GLU A 61 -3.26 -4.24 -17.14
CA GLU A 61 -2.76 -5.62 -17.30
C GLU A 61 -1.39 -5.85 -16.67
N ILE A 62 -0.59 -4.77 -16.54
CA ILE A 62 0.73 -4.87 -15.90
C ILE A 62 0.66 -5.33 -14.43
N LEU A 63 -0.48 -5.11 -13.75
CA LEU A 63 -0.68 -5.55 -12.37
C LEU A 63 -0.61 -7.07 -12.21
N ALA A 64 -0.93 -7.82 -13.27
CA ALA A 64 -0.84 -9.28 -13.26
C ALA A 64 0.59 -9.80 -13.50
N THR A 65 1.53 -8.93 -13.88
CA THR A 65 2.92 -9.34 -14.13
C THR A 65 3.67 -9.66 -12.85
N PRO A 66 4.52 -10.70 -12.82
CA PRO A 66 5.28 -11.09 -11.63
C PRO A 66 6.10 -9.95 -11.04
N PHE A 67 6.71 -9.13 -11.88
CA PHE A 67 7.54 -8.01 -11.46
C PHE A 67 6.71 -6.94 -10.74
N VAL A 68 5.62 -6.48 -11.38
CA VAL A 68 4.79 -5.41 -10.82
C VAL A 68 4.07 -5.87 -9.56
N LEU A 69 3.57 -7.11 -9.52
CA LEU A 69 2.94 -7.68 -8.34
C LEU A 69 3.91 -7.70 -7.15
N THR A 70 5.16 -8.13 -7.38
CA THR A 70 6.19 -8.18 -6.33
C THR A 70 6.56 -6.78 -5.84
N VAL A 71 6.84 -5.85 -6.76
CA VAL A 71 7.22 -4.48 -6.43
C VAL A 71 6.06 -3.74 -5.75
N ALA A 72 4.84 -3.87 -6.26
CA ALA A 72 3.67 -3.23 -5.66
C ALA A 72 3.37 -3.74 -4.23
N SER A 73 3.80 -4.96 -3.89
CA SER A 73 3.71 -5.48 -2.51
C SER A 73 4.52 -4.66 -1.50
N LEU A 74 5.52 -3.90 -1.95
CA LEU A 74 6.28 -2.99 -1.11
C LEU A 74 5.44 -1.79 -0.62
N ILE A 75 4.32 -1.47 -1.27
CA ILE A 75 3.42 -0.40 -0.81
C ILE A 75 2.85 -0.75 0.58
N PRO A 76 2.07 -1.83 0.74
CA PRO A 76 1.54 -2.20 2.05
C PRO A 76 2.64 -2.59 3.04
N PHE A 77 3.71 -3.26 2.61
CA PHE A 77 4.81 -3.61 3.50
C PHE A 77 5.57 -2.38 4.01
N GLY A 78 5.90 -1.43 3.14
CA GLY A 78 6.58 -0.20 3.54
C GLY A 78 5.76 0.58 4.56
N ILE A 79 4.48 0.81 4.29
CA ILE A 79 3.60 1.57 5.18
C ILE A 79 3.39 0.83 6.51
N SER A 80 3.10 -0.47 6.49
CA SER A 80 2.86 -1.24 7.72
C SER A 80 4.11 -1.39 8.59
N VAL A 81 5.29 -1.67 7.99
CA VAL A 81 6.57 -1.69 8.72
C VAL A 81 6.87 -0.32 9.31
N GLY A 82 6.59 0.77 8.57
CA GLY A 82 6.72 2.13 9.08
C GLY A 82 5.87 2.36 10.33
N ILE A 83 4.59 1.98 10.31
CA ILE A 83 3.68 2.10 11.45
C ILE A 83 4.17 1.26 12.65
N VAL A 84 4.53 0.00 12.41
CA VAL A 84 5.03 -0.88 13.47
C VAL A 84 6.31 -0.33 14.08
N ARG A 85 7.24 0.15 13.27
CA ARG A 85 8.49 0.74 13.76
C ARG A 85 8.30 2.07 14.48
N GLN A 86 7.31 2.85 14.12
CA GLN A 86 7.05 4.15 14.73
C GLN A 86 6.32 4.02 16.07
N TYR A 87 5.37 3.09 16.18
CA TYR A 87 4.43 3.04 17.30
C TYR A 87 4.37 1.70 18.05
N TYR A 88 5.05 0.67 17.56
CA TYR A 88 5.03 -0.67 18.15
C TYR A 88 6.43 -1.27 18.15
N GLU A 89 7.42 -0.52 18.67
CA GLU A 89 8.86 -0.79 18.54
C GLU A 89 9.23 -2.21 18.97
N LYS A 90 8.60 -2.72 20.01
CA LYS A 90 8.75 -4.09 20.52
C LYS A 90 8.57 -5.16 19.43
N TYR A 91 7.69 -4.94 18.49
CA TYR A 91 7.35 -5.92 17.44
C TYR A 91 8.13 -5.70 16.13
N THR A 92 8.92 -4.64 16.02
CA THR A 92 9.59 -4.22 14.78
C THR A 92 10.42 -5.33 14.15
N LYS A 93 11.29 -5.99 14.91
CA LYS A 93 12.17 -7.05 14.38
C LYS A 93 11.36 -8.20 13.79
N ALA A 94 10.39 -8.70 14.54
CA ALA A 94 9.53 -9.81 14.11
C ALA A 94 8.72 -9.42 12.86
N TYR A 95 8.20 -8.19 12.83
CA TYR A 95 7.40 -7.71 11.71
C TYR A 95 8.23 -7.47 10.43
N ILE A 96 9.45 -6.98 10.53
CA ILE A 96 10.37 -6.87 9.38
C ILE A 96 10.66 -8.26 8.80
N TRP A 97 10.93 -9.27 9.64
CA TRP A 97 11.09 -10.64 9.16
C TRP A 97 9.84 -11.17 8.47
N PHE A 98 8.65 -10.92 9.04
CA PHE A 98 7.38 -11.27 8.45
C PHE A 98 7.22 -10.63 7.05
N ALA A 99 7.46 -9.32 6.93
CA ALA A 99 7.35 -8.61 5.65
C ALA A 99 8.39 -9.10 4.61
N THR A 100 9.62 -9.39 5.06
CA THR A 100 10.68 -9.92 4.18
C THR A 100 10.34 -11.31 3.67
N ILE A 101 9.90 -12.21 4.55
CA ILE A 101 9.48 -13.57 4.17
C ILE A 101 8.28 -13.48 3.21
N GLY A 102 7.31 -12.60 3.50
CA GLY A 102 6.16 -12.38 2.64
C GLY A 102 6.55 -11.91 1.24
N LEU A 103 7.44 -10.92 1.16
CA LEU A 103 7.94 -10.41 -0.11
C LEU A 103 8.67 -11.50 -0.91
N LEU A 104 9.52 -12.29 -0.26
CA LEU A 104 10.22 -13.41 -0.89
C LEU A 104 9.25 -14.49 -1.37
N ALA A 105 8.25 -14.85 -0.56
CA ALA A 105 7.24 -15.83 -0.93
C ALA A 105 6.40 -15.36 -2.15
N ILE A 106 6.04 -14.08 -2.19
CA ILE A 106 5.34 -13.47 -3.33
C ILE A 106 6.24 -13.49 -4.58
N ALA A 107 7.51 -13.12 -4.44
CA ALA A 107 8.46 -13.13 -5.55
C ALA A 107 8.66 -14.55 -6.09
N ILE A 108 8.99 -15.52 -5.23
CA ILE A 108 9.19 -16.93 -5.62
C ILE A 108 7.93 -17.49 -6.28
N GLY A 109 6.75 -17.26 -5.68
CA GLY A 109 5.48 -17.71 -6.23
C GLY A 109 5.17 -17.10 -7.60
N SER A 110 5.51 -15.82 -7.78
CA SER A 110 5.21 -15.08 -9.02
C SER A 110 6.19 -15.43 -10.14
N PHE A 111 7.50 -15.37 -9.90
CA PHE A 111 8.51 -15.68 -10.91
C PHE A 111 8.66 -17.18 -11.16
N GLY A 112 8.47 -18.00 -10.13
CA GLY A 112 8.49 -19.46 -10.26
C GLY A 112 7.21 -20.05 -10.84
N LYS A 113 6.20 -19.21 -11.17
CA LYS A 113 4.88 -19.64 -11.67
C LYS A 113 4.19 -20.66 -10.73
N LEU A 114 4.43 -20.51 -9.43
CA LEU A 114 3.83 -21.34 -8.38
C LEU A 114 2.51 -20.69 -7.91
N ASP A 115 1.43 -20.87 -8.68
CA ASP A 115 0.18 -20.15 -8.48
C ASP A 115 -0.43 -20.32 -7.09
N ALA A 116 -0.36 -21.52 -6.52
CA ALA A 116 -0.85 -21.78 -5.17
C ALA A 116 -0.06 -20.98 -4.12
N LEU A 117 1.28 -21.00 -4.21
CA LEU A 117 2.16 -20.24 -3.32
C LEU A 117 1.91 -18.74 -3.47
N ARG A 118 1.85 -18.24 -4.71
CA ARG A 118 1.58 -16.83 -5.01
C ARG A 118 0.26 -16.37 -4.40
N LYS A 119 -0.84 -17.10 -4.63
CA LYS A 119 -2.17 -16.77 -4.09
C LYS A 119 -2.17 -16.73 -2.56
N ILE A 120 -1.64 -17.75 -1.91
CA ILE A 120 -1.57 -17.82 -0.45
C ILE A 120 -0.68 -16.71 0.11
N ALA A 121 0.50 -16.51 -0.48
CA ALA A 121 1.44 -15.50 -0.01
C ALA A 121 0.86 -14.07 -0.14
N VAL A 122 0.26 -13.73 -1.28
CA VAL A 122 -0.39 -12.43 -1.47
C VAL A 122 -1.51 -12.23 -0.46
N GLN A 123 -2.43 -13.17 -0.33
CA GLN A 123 -3.58 -13.03 0.57
C GLN A 123 -3.15 -12.94 2.04
N LEU A 124 -2.24 -13.79 2.48
CA LEU A 124 -1.79 -13.84 3.87
C LEU A 124 -0.96 -12.61 4.24
N PHE A 125 0.12 -12.37 3.51
CA PHE A 125 1.08 -11.34 3.91
C PHE A 125 0.58 -9.93 3.61
N GLN A 126 -0.04 -9.68 2.46
CA GLN A 126 -0.62 -8.37 2.18
C GLN A 126 -1.90 -8.14 3.00
N GLY A 127 -2.69 -9.18 3.26
CA GLY A 127 -3.87 -9.08 4.14
C GLY A 127 -3.49 -8.65 5.56
N ILE A 128 -2.46 -9.28 6.15
CA ILE A 128 -1.95 -8.88 7.47
C ILE A 128 -1.36 -7.47 7.44
N ALA A 129 -0.59 -7.12 6.40
CA ALA A 129 -0.08 -5.77 6.24
C ALA A 129 -1.21 -4.73 6.14
N GLY A 130 -2.26 -5.03 5.38
CA GLY A 130 -3.46 -4.21 5.29
C GLY A 130 -4.17 -4.05 6.63
N LEU A 131 -4.32 -5.13 7.40
CA LEU A 131 -4.88 -5.07 8.75
C LEU A 131 -4.03 -4.22 9.72
N VAL A 132 -2.70 -4.29 9.63
CA VAL A 132 -1.81 -3.43 10.43
C VAL A 132 -1.98 -1.96 10.04
N ILE A 133 -2.09 -1.65 8.75
CA ILE A 133 -2.33 -0.27 8.30
C ILE A 133 -3.71 0.21 8.75
N PHE A 134 -4.73 -0.66 8.68
CA PHE A 134 -6.09 -0.31 9.09
C PHE A 134 -6.19 -0.13 10.60
N LEU A 135 -5.84 -1.15 11.38
CA LEU A 135 -6.09 -1.18 12.82
C LEU A 135 -5.01 -0.43 13.62
N GLY A 136 -3.76 -0.47 13.15
CA GLY A 136 -2.62 0.13 13.85
C GLY A 136 -2.88 1.57 14.30
N PRO A 137 -3.29 2.51 13.42
CA PRO A 137 -3.55 3.90 13.80
C PRO A 137 -4.60 4.09 14.88
N PHE A 138 -5.63 3.23 14.94
CA PHE A 138 -6.69 3.33 15.95
C PHE A 138 -6.25 2.81 17.33
N TYR A 139 -5.32 1.84 17.33
CA TYR A 139 -4.89 1.18 18.57
C TYR A 139 -3.61 1.75 19.16
N VAL A 140 -2.95 2.73 18.52
CA VAL A 140 -1.70 3.32 19.02
C VAL A 140 -1.86 3.83 20.46
N LYS A 141 -2.94 4.56 20.75
CA LYS A 141 -3.17 5.12 22.09
C LYS A 141 -3.32 4.07 23.20
N LYS A 142 -3.72 2.85 22.86
CA LYS A 142 -3.99 1.79 23.84
C LYS A 142 -2.83 0.80 23.96
N TYR A 143 -2.17 0.49 22.86
CA TYR A 143 -1.18 -0.59 22.79
C TYR A 143 0.16 -0.16 22.20
N GLY A 144 0.24 1.06 21.63
CA GLY A 144 1.43 1.59 21.01
C GLY A 144 2.27 2.44 21.95
N GLU A 145 3.44 2.81 21.45
CA GLU A 145 4.38 3.70 22.11
C GLU A 145 4.29 5.08 21.43
N GLY A 146 3.94 6.11 22.19
CA GLY A 146 3.81 7.48 21.69
C GLY A 146 2.37 8.00 21.55
N ASN A 147 2.23 9.27 21.24
CA ASN A 147 0.96 9.97 21.07
C ASN A 147 0.79 10.41 19.61
N PRO A 148 0.08 9.63 18.78
CA PRO A 148 -0.23 10.07 17.42
C PRO A 148 -1.10 11.31 17.47
N ALA A 149 -0.94 12.19 16.49
CA ALA A 149 -1.77 13.36 16.34
C ALA A 149 -3.25 12.99 16.10
N LYS A 150 -4.16 13.89 16.50
CA LYS A 150 -5.56 13.79 16.09
C LYS A 150 -5.66 13.78 14.57
N GLY A 151 -6.32 12.77 14.02
CA GLY A 151 -6.45 12.60 12.58
C GLY A 151 -5.47 11.59 11.98
N PHE A 152 -4.58 10.98 12.78
CA PHE A 152 -3.75 9.87 12.31
C PHE A 152 -4.60 8.65 11.92
N GLU A 153 -5.79 8.53 12.45
CA GLU A 153 -6.80 7.51 12.11
C GLU A 153 -7.14 7.50 10.60
N TRP A 154 -6.95 8.60 9.88
CA TRP A 154 -7.12 8.66 8.42
C TRP A 154 -6.16 7.75 7.66
N VAL A 155 -4.98 7.45 8.23
CA VAL A 155 -4.09 6.43 7.67
C VAL A 155 -4.78 5.06 7.69
N GLY A 156 -5.52 4.75 8.76
CA GLY A 156 -6.33 3.53 8.86
C GLY A 156 -7.43 3.47 7.79
N ILE A 157 -8.12 4.59 7.54
CA ILE A 157 -9.11 4.67 6.46
C ILE A 157 -8.45 4.38 5.10
N GLY A 158 -7.28 4.96 4.84
CA GLY A 158 -6.47 4.62 3.66
C GLY A 158 -6.11 3.14 3.60
N GLY A 159 -5.85 2.51 4.78
CA GLY A 159 -5.60 1.08 4.90
C GLY A 159 -6.79 0.19 4.48
N VAL A 160 -8.02 0.59 4.80
CA VAL A 160 -9.22 -0.09 4.29
C VAL A 160 -9.28 -0.03 2.77
N LEU A 161 -9.05 1.14 2.19
CA LEU A 161 -9.10 1.34 0.75
C LEU A 161 -8.04 0.51 0.01
N ILE A 162 -6.81 0.41 0.55
CA ILE A 162 -5.76 -0.45 -0.03
C ILE A 162 -6.14 -1.94 0.08
N GLY A 163 -6.75 -2.32 1.20
CA GLY A 163 -7.24 -3.69 1.42
C GLY A 163 -8.34 -4.06 0.41
N LEU A 164 -9.31 -3.18 0.19
CA LEU A 164 -10.35 -3.37 -0.82
C LEU A 164 -9.77 -3.50 -2.24
N GLY A 165 -8.79 -2.65 -2.60
CA GLY A 165 -8.07 -2.75 -3.86
C GLY A 165 -7.32 -4.08 -4.01
N GLY A 166 -6.65 -4.53 -2.96
CA GLY A 166 -5.94 -5.81 -2.93
C GLY A 166 -6.88 -7.01 -3.09
N ILE A 167 -8.02 -6.99 -2.40
CA ILE A 167 -9.06 -8.01 -2.55
C ILE A 167 -9.57 -8.03 -4.00
N ALA A 168 -9.92 -6.87 -4.55
CA ALA A 168 -10.42 -6.74 -5.91
C ALA A 168 -9.41 -7.30 -6.94
N LEU A 169 -8.12 -6.98 -6.81
CA LEU A 169 -7.06 -7.51 -7.67
C LEU A 169 -6.87 -9.03 -7.50
N ALA A 170 -7.00 -9.55 -6.28
CA ALA A 170 -6.91 -10.99 -6.03
C ALA A 170 -8.03 -11.77 -6.73
N PHE A 171 -9.24 -11.19 -6.83
CA PHE A 171 -10.36 -11.79 -7.57
C PHE A 171 -10.11 -11.77 -9.08
N ILE A 172 -9.61 -10.67 -9.63
CA ILE A 172 -9.23 -10.61 -11.04
C ILE A 172 -8.18 -11.67 -11.37
N ALA A 173 -7.16 -11.80 -10.51
CA ALA A 173 -6.11 -12.81 -10.71
C ALA A 173 -6.58 -14.27 -10.58
N SER A 174 -7.72 -14.51 -9.94
CA SER A 174 -8.28 -15.87 -9.76
C SER A 174 -9.30 -16.26 -10.83
N GLU A 175 -9.62 -15.38 -11.79
CA GLU A 175 -10.68 -15.56 -12.81
C GLU A 175 -12.07 -15.89 -12.23
N LYS A 176 -12.26 -15.69 -10.95
CA LYS A 176 -13.53 -15.90 -10.26
C LYS A 176 -14.25 -14.57 -10.10
N GLN A 177 -15.49 -14.52 -10.58
CA GLN A 177 -16.38 -13.41 -10.22
C GLN A 177 -16.76 -13.54 -8.74
N LEU A 178 -16.62 -12.47 -7.98
CA LEU A 178 -17.15 -12.41 -6.63
C LEU A 178 -18.40 -11.54 -6.61
N LEU A 179 -19.55 -12.19 -6.40
CA LEU A 179 -20.87 -11.59 -6.16
C LEU A 179 -21.25 -10.48 -7.16
N PHE A 180 -20.71 -9.27 -7.01
CA PHE A 180 -21.06 -8.08 -7.80
C PHE A 180 -19.86 -7.44 -8.51
N PHE A 181 -18.65 -7.98 -8.34
CA PHE A 181 -17.43 -7.40 -8.88
C PHE A 181 -17.00 -8.12 -10.15
N SER A 182 -17.35 -7.54 -11.32
CA SER A 182 -16.70 -7.93 -12.57
C SER A 182 -15.29 -7.32 -12.65
N PRO A 183 -14.35 -7.93 -13.40
CA PRO A 183 -13.04 -7.32 -13.65
C PRO A 183 -13.13 -5.88 -14.17
N GLU A 184 -14.10 -5.62 -15.05
CA GLU A 184 -14.35 -4.27 -15.60
C GLU A 184 -14.75 -3.27 -14.52
N PHE A 185 -15.64 -3.66 -13.59
CA PHE A 185 -16.02 -2.79 -12.48
C PHE A 185 -14.81 -2.42 -11.62
N VAL A 186 -13.95 -3.40 -11.32
CA VAL A 186 -12.75 -3.17 -10.51
C VAL A 186 -11.80 -2.21 -11.20
N PHE A 187 -11.55 -2.39 -12.50
CA PHE A 187 -10.68 -1.48 -13.25
C PHE A 187 -11.26 -0.07 -13.32
N ASN A 188 -12.58 0.07 -13.46
CA ASN A 188 -13.25 1.38 -13.50
C ASN A 188 -13.14 2.17 -12.19
N ILE A 189 -13.06 1.50 -11.03
CA ILE A 189 -12.96 2.18 -9.74
C ILE A 189 -11.52 2.27 -9.21
N LEU A 190 -10.58 1.52 -9.80
CA LEU A 190 -9.22 1.36 -9.25
C LEU A 190 -8.48 2.69 -9.14
N ALA A 191 -8.52 3.52 -10.18
CA ALA A 191 -7.85 4.82 -10.19
C ALA A 191 -8.41 5.76 -9.10
N ALA A 192 -9.74 5.81 -8.95
CA ALA A 192 -10.41 6.59 -7.92
C ALA A 192 -10.06 6.07 -6.51
N LEU A 193 -10.07 4.76 -6.34
CA LEU A 193 -9.74 4.10 -5.07
C LEU A 193 -8.29 4.39 -4.66
N LEU A 194 -7.34 4.33 -5.60
CA LEU A 194 -5.93 4.69 -5.36
C LEU A 194 -5.77 6.14 -4.95
N LEU A 195 -6.50 7.07 -5.59
CA LEU A 195 -6.47 8.48 -5.22
C LEU A 195 -7.02 8.71 -3.81
N PHE A 196 -8.21 8.20 -3.51
CA PHE A 196 -8.81 8.37 -2.17
C PHE A 196 -7.95 7.73 -1.08
N MET A 197 -7.37 6.57 -1.34
CA MET A 197 -6.38 5.93 -0.47
C MET A 197 -5.19 6.85 -0.21
N ALA A 198 -4.56 7.37 -1.28
CA ALA A 198 -3.39 8.23 -1.17
C ALA A 198 -3.71 9.53 -0.41
N LEU A 199 -4.87 10.16 -0.68
CA LEU A 199 -5.31 11.38 0.00
C LEU A 199 -5.61 11.13 1.49
N ALA A 200 -6.30 10.03 1.83
CA ALA A 200 -6.59 9.68 3.21
C ALA A 200 -5.30 9.42 4.00
N MET A 201 -4.36 8.65 3.45
CA MET A 201 -3.06 8.42 4.07
C MET A 201 -2.26 9.71 4.18
N ALA A 202 -2.19 10.53 3.12
CA ALA A 202 -1.47 11.79 3.15
C ALA A 202 -2.02 12.72 4.22
N TRP A 203 -3.35 12.83 4.34
CA TRP A 203 -3.98 13.64 5.37
C TRP A 203 -3.62 13.15 6.78
N GLY A 204 -3.72 11.85 7.04
CA GLY A 204 -3.38 11.28 8.34
C GLY A 204 -1.92 11.46 8.71
N PHE A 205 -1.00 11.15 7.81
CA PHE A 205 0.43 11.35 8.04
C PHE A 205 0.82 12.83 8.20
N MET A 206 0.19 13.73 7.43
CA MET A 206 0.45 15.16 7.54
C MET A 206 0.06 15.74 8.90
N LYS A 207 -0.98 15.21 9.54
CA LYS A 207 -1.33 15.57 10.91
C LYS A 207 -0.24 15.14 11.89
N ASP A 208 0.32 13.95 11.70
CA ASP A 208 1.36 13.39 12.55
C ASP A 208 2.73 14.06 12.34
N ILE A 209 3.07 14.48 11.10
CA ILE A 209 4.32 15.17 10.79
C ILE A 209 4.37 16.60 11.37
N LYS A 210 3.22 17.24 11.54
CA LYS A 210 3.15 18.64 12.02
C LYS A 210 3.24 18.79 13.53
N ASN A 211 3.14 17.71 14.27
CA ASN A 211 3.28 17.67 15.72
C ASN A 211 4.64 17.10 16.13
#